data_ef76753e69460fe873206315481b1dfa
#
_entry.id   ef76753e69460fe873206315481b1dfa
#
_cell.length_a   1.000
_cell.length_b   1.000
_cell.length_c   1.000
_cell.angle_alpha   90.00
_cell.angle_beta   90.00
_cell.angle_gamma   90.00
#
_symmetry.space_group_name_H-M   'P 1'
#
loop_
_entity.id
_entity.type
_entity.pdbx_description
1 polymer ?
#
loop_
_entity_poly.entity_id
_entity_poly.type
_entity_poly.pdbx_seq_one_letter_code
_entity_poly.pdbx_strand_id
1 'polypeptide(L)'
;MKQESPTCPVEITMGLIGDKWKILIIRDLLTGTKRFGELRKSLNGISQKVLTNNLRDMEKSGLVHREAFAEVPPRVEYSLKETGWSLEPVLYSMVQWGNNYRELQK
;
A
#
# COMPACT_ATOMS: atom_id res chain seq x y z
N MET A 1 14.30 10.44 24.17
CA MET A 1 14.21 11.64 23.34
C MET A 1 13.02 11.54 22.41
N LYS A 2 12.24 12.58 22.36
CA LYS A 2 11.05 12.61 21.56
C LYS A 2 11.42 12.85 20.07
N GLN A 3 10.92 12.01 19.20
CA GLN A 3 11.13 12.19 17.78
C GLN A 3 10.09 13.18 17.25
N GLU A 4 10.56 14.16 16.52
CA GLU A 4 9.67 15.14 15.95
C GLU A 4 9.02 14.60 14.67
N SER A 5 7.74 14.90 14.50
CA SER A 5 7.04 14.57 13.29
C SER A 5 7.47 15.49 12.15
N PRO A 6 7.54 15.00 10.93
CA PRO A 6 7.84 15.87 9.79
C PRO A 6 6.78 16.95 9.67
N THR A 7 7.19 18.15 9.29
CA THR A 7 6.26 19.26 9.06
C THR A 7 5.96 19.43 7.57
N CYS A 8 6.84 18.96 6.70
CA CYS A 8 6.63 19.02 5.26
C CYS A 8 5.61 17.99 4.81
N PRO A 9 4.51 18.39 4.16
CA PRO A 9 3.50 17.42 3.70
C PRO A 9 4.06 16.32 2.80
N VAL A 10 5.06 16.63 1.99
CA VAL A 10 5.70 15.62 1.13
C VAL A 10 6.37 14.56 1.98
N GLU A 11 7.06 14.99 3.05
CA GLU A 11 7.74 14.04 3.95
C GLU A 11 6.74 13.19 4.72
N ILE A 12 5.61 13.76 5.10
CA ILE A 12 4.54 13.00 5.76
C ILE A 12 4.08 11.86 4.84
N THR A 13 3.78 12.20 3.60
CA THR A 13 3.30 11.22 2.62
C THR A 13 4.38 10.16 2.35
N MET A 14 5.62 10.59 2.15
CA MET A 14 6.72 9.66 1.91
C MET A 14 6.95 8.74 3.10
N GLY A 15 6.72 9.22 4.31
CA GLY A 15 6.82 8.36 5.49
C GLY A 15 5.78 7.24 5.52
N LEU A 16 4.63 7.46 4.90
CA LEU A 16 3.54 6.49 4.87
C LEU A 16 3.61 5.54 3.69
N ILE A 17 4.01 6.03 2.51
CA ILE A 17 3.94 5.24 1.28
C ILE A 17 5.21 5.29 0.42
N GLY A 18 6.28 5.90 0.92
CA GLY A 18 7.51 6.08 0.14
C GLY A 18 8.32 4.82 -0.08
N ASP A 19 7.98 3.77 0.60
CA ASP A 19 8.57 2.45 0.39
C ASP A 19 8.15 1.92 -0.99
N LYS A 20 9.05 1.18 -1.62
CA LYS A 20 8.80 0.62 -2.95
C LYS A 20 7.48 -0.18 -3.01
N TRP A 21 7.18 -0.91 -1.93
CA TRP A 21 6.06 -1.86 -1.96
C TRP A 21 4.74 -1.28 -1.47
N LYS A 22 4.76 -0.33 -0.53
CA LYS A 22 3.53 0.17 0.08
C LYS A 22 2.60 0.81 -0.94
N ILE A 23 3.14 1.64 -1.80
CA ILE A 23 2.32 2.30 -2.83
C ILE A 23 1.74 1.27 -3.81
N LEU A 24 2.49 0.20 -4.09
CA LEU A 24 2.00 -0.86 -4.97
C LEU A 24 0.90 -1.69 -4.31
N ILE A 25 0.98 -1.87 -2.99
CA ILE A 25 -0.08 -2.52 -2.23
C ILE A 25 -1.35 -1.68 -2.31
N ILE A 26 -1.24 -0.36 -2.14
CA ILE A 26 -2.39 0.53 -2.30
C ILE A 26 -2.99 0.38 -3.69
N ARG A 27 -2.15 0.38 -4.72
CA ARG A 27 -2.61 0.19 -6.10
C ARG A 27 -3.48 -1.06 -6.24
N ASP A 28 -3.01 -2.17 -5.69
CA ASP A 28 -3.73 -3.43 -5.80
C ASP A 28 -5.04 -3.39 -5.00
N LEU A 29 -5.01 -2.83 -3.79
CA LEU A 29 -6.20 -2.78 -2.94
C LEU A 29 -7.25 -1.78 -3.44
N LEU A 30 -6.86 -0.83 -4.29
CA LEU A 30 -7.83 0.05 -4.94
C LEU A 30 -8.74 -0.73 -5.89
N THR A 31 -8.34 -1.92 -6.34
CA THR A 31 -9.18 -2.76 -7.19
C THR A 31 -10.11 -3.67 -6.38
N GLY A 32 -9.98 -3.69 -5.07
CA GLY A 32 -10.83 -4.48 -4.20
C GLY A 32 -10.05 -5.20 -3.11
N THR A 33 -10.79 -5.89 -2.27
CA THR A 33 -10.24 -6.69 -1.18
C THR A 33 -9.37 -7.82 -1.73
N LYS A 34 -8.23 -8.06 -1.08
CA LYS A 34 -7.29 -9.09 -1.52
C LYS A 34 -6.86 -9.97 -0.36
N ARG A 35 -6.55 -11.21 -0.68
CA ARG A 35 -5.91 -12.12 0.24
C ARG A 35 -4.39 -11.95 0.15
N PHE A 36 -3.70 -12.42 1.19
CA PHE A 36 -2.24 -12.32 1.23
C PHE A 36 -1.58 -12.91 -0.02
N GLY A 37 -2.01 -14.11 -0.40
CA GLY A 37 -1.44 -14.79 -1.57
C GLY A 37 -1.68 -14.05 -2.87
N GLU A 38 -2.84 -13.38 -2.99
CA GLU A 38 -3.14 -12.59 -4.18
C GLU A 38 -2.22 -11.38 -4.28
N LEU A 39 -1.96 -10.71 -3.15
CA LEU A 39 -1.04 -9.58 -3.11
C LEU A 39 0.37 -10.03 -3.46
N ARG A 40 0.80 -11.15 -2.87
CA ARG A 40 2.15 -11.66 -3.11
C ARG A 40 2.37 -12.03 -4.57
N LYS A 41 1.35 -12.60 -5.19
CA LYS A 41 1.42 -12.99 -6.59
C LYS A 41 1.48 -11.77 -7.51
N SER A 42 0.70 -10.73 -7.18
CA SER A 42 0.68 -9.50 -7.97
C SER A 42 1.98 -8.71 -7.82
N LEU A 43 2.56 -8.71 -6.62
CA LEU A 43 3.77 -7.95 -6.31
C LEU A 43 5.00 -8.82 -6.58
N ASN A 44 5.30 -8.97 -7.84
CA ASN A 44 6.37 -9.86 -8.30
C ASN A 44 7.70 -9.56 -7.59
N GLY A 45 8.26 -10.59 -6.98
CA GLY A 45 9.56 -10.48 -6.31
C GLY A 45 9.50 -10.12 -4.84
N ILE A 46 8.32 -9.85 -4.29
CA ILE A 46 8.21 -9.52 -2.86
C ILE A 46 8.31 -10.81 -2.03
N SER A 47 9.09 -10.77 -0.96
CA SER A 47 9.16 -11.88 -0.03
C SER A 47 7.97 -11.87 0.91
N GLN A 48 7.67 -13.03 1.50
CA GLN A 48 6.60 -13.14 2.49
C GLN A 48 6.85 -12.21 3.68
N LYS A 49 8.10 -12.15 4.13
CA LYS A 49 8.49 -11.32 5.27
C LYS A 49 8.26 -9.84 4.99
N VAL A 50 8.70 -9.38 3.82
CA VAL A 50 8.57 -7.96 3.46
C VAL A 50 7.10 -7.59 3.31
N LEU A 51 6.30 -8.44 2.66
CA LEU A 51 4.87 -8.18 2.52
C LEU A 51 4.18 -8.13 3.88
N THR A 52 4.48 -9.08 4.75
CA THR A 52 3.91 -9.12 6.10
C THR A 52 4.24 -7.84 6.86
N ASN A 53 5.50 -7.42 6.83
CA ASN A 53 5.93 -6.22 7.54
C ASN A 53 5.27 -4.97 7.00
N ASN A 54 5.17 -4.85 5.68
CA ASN A 54 4.52 -3.70 5.06
C ASN A 54 3.04 -3.63 5.41
N LEU A 55 2.36 -4.76 5.36
CA LEU A 55 0.92 -4.79 5.70
C LEU A 55 0.70 -4.41 7.17
N ARG A 56 1.57 -4.88 8.07
CA ARG A 56 1.47 -4.51 9.49
C ARG A 56 1.67 -3.01 9.69
N ASP A 57 2.66 -2.43 9.01
CA ASP A 57 2.89 -0.99 9.07
C ASP A 57 1.69 -0.21 8.57
N MET A 58 1.09 -0.67 7.48
CA MET A 58 -0.06 0.01 6.88
C MET A 58 -1.31 -0.13 7.74
N GLU A 59 -1.46 -1.24 8.46
CA GLU A 59 -2.53 -1.35 9.45
C GLU A 59 -2.32 -0.33 10.57
N LYS A 60 -1.09 -0.22 11.08
CA LYS A 60 -0.77 0.70 12.17
C LYS A 60 -0.99 2.16 11.78
N SER A 61 -0.68 2.49 10.53
CA SER A 61 -0.86 3.86 10.06
C SER A 61 -2.30 4.16 9.62
N GLY A 62 -3.20 3.18 9.72
CA GLY A 62 -4.61 3.39 9.44
C GLY A 62 -4.99 3.37 7.98
N LEU A 63 -4.14 2.85 7.12
CA LEU A 63 -4.41 2.77 5.68
C LEU A 63 -5.12 1.49 5.28
N VAL A 64 -4.82 0.39 5.97
CA VAL A 64 -5.28 -0.94 5.59
C VAL A 64 -5.99 -1.60 6.76
N HIS A 65 -7.06 -2.30 6.45
CA HIS A 65 -7.81 -3.14 7.38
C HIS A 65 -7.49 -4.59 7.10
N ARG A 66 -7.26 -5.36 8.17
CA ARG A 66 -7.04 -6.79 8.08
C ARG A 66 -8.20 -7.49 8.75
N GLU A 67 -8.77 -8.47 8.08
CA GLU A 67 -9.86 -9.27 8.64
C GLU A 67 -9.51 -10.75 8.55
N ALA A 68 -9.56 -11.43 9.70
CA ALA A 68 -9.32 -12.86 9.77
C ALA A 68 -10.65 -13.58 9.95
N PHE A 69 -10.85 -14.64 9.16
CA PHE A 69 -12.07 -15.44 9.21
C PHE A 69 -11.74 -16.80 9.80
N ALA A 70 -12.52 -17.22 10.80
CA ALA A 70 -12.36 -18.50 11.46
C ALA A 70 -12.92 -19.61 10.59
N GLU A 71 -12.15 -20.01 9.60
CA GLU A 71 -12.50 -21.05 8.64
C GLU A 71 -11.43 -22.13 8.62
N VAL A 72 -11.69 -23.20 7.92
CA VAL A 72 -10.72 -24.28 7.68
C VAL A 72 -10.60 -24.47 6.17
N PRO A 73 -9.48 -24.06 5.56
CA PRO A 73 -8.34 -23.36 6.16
C PRO A 73 -8.66 -21.91 6.54
N PRO A 74 -7.93 -21.32 7.47
CA PRO A 74 -8.18 -19.93 7.88
C PRO A 74 -7.95 -18.98 6.71
N ARG A 75 -8.75 -17.91 6.66
CA ARG A 75 -8.69 -16.93 5.60
C ARG A 75 -8.45 -15.55 6.20
N VAL A 76 -7.52 -14.81 5.58
CA VAL A 76 -7.24 -13.43 5.97
C VAL A 76 -7.39 -12.54 4.74
N GLU A 77 -8.12 -11.46 4.88
CA GLU A 77 -8.35 -10.50 3.81
C GLU A 77 -7.87 -9.11 4.20
N TYR A 78 -7.38 -8.39 3.20
CA TYR A 78 -6.89 -7.02 3.35
C TYR A 78 -7.70 -6.09 2.47
N SER A 79 -8.06 -4.95 3.02
CA SER A 79 -8.83 -3.94 2.29
C SER A 79 -8.37 -2.55 2.72
N LEU A 80 -8.70 -1.54 1.93
CA LEU A 80 -8.35 -0.17 2.29
C LEU A 80 -9.37 0.39 3.27
N LYS A 81 -8.85 1.07 4.29
CA LYS A 81 -9.68 1.91 5.14
C LYS A 81 -9.95 3.21 4.41
N GLU A 82 -10.82 4.03 4.97
CA GLU A 82 -11.18 5.31 4.35
C GLU A 82 -9.95 6.15 4.04
N THR A 83 -9.00 6.21 4.98
CA THR A 83 -7.75 6.94 4.76
C THR A 83 -6.93 6.36 3.62
N GLY A 84 -6.93 5.02 3.48
CA GLY A 84 -6.27 4.38 2.35
C GLY A 84 -6.93 4.74 1.02
N TRP A 85 -8.26 4.74 0.98
CA TRP A 85 -8.98 5.14 -0.21
C TRP A 85 -8.70 6.58 -0.60
N SER A 86 -8.42 7.45 0.37
CA SER A 86 -8.10 8.86 0.08
C SER A 86 -6.81 9.04 -0.71
N LEU A 87 -6.00 7.98 -0.83
CA LEU A 87 -4.80 8.01 -1.65
C LEU A 87 -5.06 7.77 -3.14
N GLU A 88 -6.30 7.46 -3.51
CA GLU A 88 -6.64 7.20 -4.92
C GLU A 88 -6.20 8.33 -5.86
N PRO A 89 -6.48 9.61 -5.57
CA PRO A 89 -6.01 10.70 -6.44
C PRO A 89 -4.50 10.78 -6.52
N VAL A 90 -3.80 10.43 -5.46
CA VAL A 90 -2.33 10.42 -5.44
C VAL A 90 -1.82 9.37 -6.42
N LEU A 91 -2.37 8.16 -6.36
CA LEU A 91 -2.03 7.09 -7.29
C LEU A 91 -2.31 7.49 -8.73
N TYR A 92 -3.46 8.10 -8.97
CA TYR A 92 -3.83 8.54 -10.29
C TYR A 92 -2.80 9.54 -10.84
N SER A 93 -2.38 10.50 -10.01
CA SER A 93 -1.36 11.47 -10.40
C SER A 93 -0.03 10.79 -10.71
N MET A 94 0.34 9.78 -9.93
CA MET A 94 1.56 9.03 -10.17
C MET A 94 1.50 8.28 -11.51
N VAL A 95 0.36 7.69 -11.83
CA VAL A 95 0.17 6.99 -13.10
C VAL A 95 0.31 7.99 -14.25
N GLN A 96 -0.33 9.15 -14.15
CA GLN A 96 -0.27 10.19 -15.17
C GLN A 96 1.16 10.64 -15.40
N TRP A 97 1.86 10.95 -14.30
CA TRP A 97 3.24 11.42 -14.42
C TRP A 97 4.14 10.36 -15.03
N GLY A 98 3.98 9.10 -14.59
CA GLY A 98 4.79 7.99 -15.09
C GLY A 98 4.57 7.74 -16.58
N ASN A 99 3.30 7.81 -17.02
CA ASN A 99 2.99 7.65 -18.42
C ASN A 99 3.60 8.77 -19.27
N ASN A 100 3.50 10.00 -18.81
CA ASN A 100 4.08 11.14 -19.52
C ASN A 100 5.60 11.03 -19.62
N TYR A 101 6.23 10.63 -18.52
CA TYR A 101 7.68 10.46 -18.52
C TYR A 101 8.11 9.38 -19.50
N ARG A 102 7.38 8.26 -19.52
CA ARG A 102 7.69 7.15 -20.43
C ARG A 102 7.60 7.59 -21.89
N GLU A 103 6.62 8.43 -22.21
CA GLU A 103 6.48 8.97 -23.57
C GLU A 103 7.68 9.83 -23.96
N LEU A 104 8.22 10.61 -22.98
CA LEU A 104 9.38 11.45 -23.25
C LEU A 104 10.65 10.63 -23.53
N GLN A 105 10.68 9.36 -23.12
CA GLN A 105 11.84 8.50 -23.31
C GLN A 105 11.80 7.69 -24.60
N LYS A 106 10.77 7.82 -25.38
CA LYS A 106 10.66 7.13 -26.67
C LYS A 106 11.49 7.79 -27.74
#